data_5cc87a2a4ca2b59ad895c33584b4ac4c
#
_entry.id   5cc87a2a4ca2b59ad895c33584b4ac4c
#
_cell.length_a   1.000
_cell.length_b   1.000
_cell.length_c   1.000
_cell.angle_alpha   90.00
_cell.angle_beta   90.00
_cell.angle_gamma   90.00
#
_symmetry.space_group_name_H-M   'P 1'
#
loop_
_entity.id
_entity.type
_entity.pdbx_description
1 polymer ?
#
loop_
_entity_poly.entity_id
_entity_poly.type
_entity_poly.pdbx_seq_one_letter_code
_entity_poly.pdbx_strand_id
1 'polypeptide(L)'
;LRSLVGSEMCIRDSIDFTFLNKLYSEDGFDKYKYKPFKSQVRPELKNVDLFEKIRKGDILLHHPYDSFSTIVDLIKQAAVDENVLAIKQTLYRVSGNSPIIEALSRAAENGKQVSVLVELKARFDEENNIIWARKLEKAGCHVIYGLLGLKTHSKITEIVRREEDGIRRYVHLGTGNYNDITANFYTDMGLLTCSKPIGDDAGAFFNMISGFSEPSHWNKLILAPLWLRKKTEEMIEREIKHAKEGRKARIVAKVNSLVDPKIIELLYKASCSGVKIDLIVRGICALRAGVKDLSENITVRSIVGRYLEHTRIYYFYNDGQENVFCASADWMQRNLNRRVEIMF
;
A
#
# COMPACT_ATOMS: atom_id res chain seq x y z
N LEU A 1 36.97 -25.51 -16.34
CA LEU A 1 36.59 -25.94 -14.97
C LEU A 1 35.90 -24.83 -14.18
N ARG A 2 36.39 -23.55 -14.21
CA ARG A 2 35.73 -22.43 -13.52
C ARG A 2 34.36 -22.10 -14.09
N SER A 3 34.14 -22.23 -15.40
CA SER A 3 32.83 -21.97 -16.01
C SER A 3 31.80 -23.06 -15.70
N LEU A 4 32.24 -24.32 -15.59
CA LEU A 4 31.39 -25.47 -15.24
C LEU A 4 30.91 -25.39 -13.77
N VAL A 5 31.81 -25.01 -12.85
CA VAL A 5 31.47 -24.83 -11.44
C VAL A 5 30.43 -23.69 -11.25
N GLY A 6 30.58 -22.57 -11.96
CA GLY A 6 29.61 -21.49 -11.94
C GLY A 6 28.25 -21.90 -12.50
N SER A 7 28.23 -22.67 -13.60
CA SER A 7 27.01 -23.20 -14.19
C SER A 7 26.30 -24.21 -13.28
N GLU A 8 27.06 -25.06 -12.63
CA GLU A 8 26.50 -26.05 -11.71
C GLU A 8 25.94 -25.43 -10.43
N MET A 9 26.58 -24.38 -9.90
CA MET A 9 26.04 -23.60 -8.79
C MET A 9 24.74 -22.90 -9.17
N CYS A 10 24.63 -22.29 -10.35
CA CYS A 10 23.40 -21.66 -10.83
C CYS A 10 22.25 -22.66 -10.98
N ILE A 11 22.54 -23.88 -11.41
CA ILE A 11 21.54 -24.94 -11.59
C ILE A 11 21.03 -25.45 -10.22
N ARG A 12 21.86 -25.45 -9.19
CA ARG A 12 21.50 -25.96 -7.86
C ARG A 12 20.91 -24.91 -6.93
N ASP A 13 21.17 -23.64 -7.16
CA ASP A 13 20.89 -22.59 -6.18
C ASP A 13 19.54 -21.88 -6.43
N SER A 14 19.22 -21.53 -7.65
CA SER A 14 17.92 -20.92 -7.95
C SER A 14 17.43 -21.23 -9.37
N ILE A 15 16.15 -21.52 -9.49
CA ILE A 15 15.48 -21.71 -10.76
C ILE A 15 14.70 -20.43 -11.08
N ASP A 16 14.92 -19.87 -12.27
CA ASP A 16 14.09 -18.80 -12.79
C ASP A 16 12.76 -19.34 -13.30
N PHE A 17 11.69 -19.05 -12.57
CA PHE A 17 10.35 -19.47 -12.93
C PHE A 17 9.65 -18.51 -13.91
N THR A 18 10.29 -17.47 -14.40
CA THR A 18 9.66 -16.48 -15.31
C THR A 18 9.24 -17.10 -16.65
N PHE A 19 9.89 -18.19 -17.07
CA PHE A 19 9.49 -18.96 -18.25
C PHE A 19 8.06 -19.52 -18.17
N LEU A 20 7.54 -19.74 -16.95
CA LEU A 20 6.18 -20.23 -16.72
C LEU A 20 5.13 -19.23 -17.23
N ASN A 21 5.45 -17.95 -17.31
CA ASN A 21 4.56 -16.94 -17.89
C ASN A 21 4.30 -17.22 -19.38
N LYS A 22 5.33 -17.66 -20.11
CA LYS A 22 5.17 -18.05 -21.53
C LYS A 22 4.33 -19.32 -21.64
N LEU A 23 4.64 -20.34 -20.82
CA LEU A 23 3.86 -21.57 -20.78
C LEU A 23 2.39 -21.30 -20.42
N TYR A 24 2.14 -20.41 -19.45
CA TYR A 24 0.77 -20.03 -19.07
C TYR A 24 0.00 -19.32 -20.19
N SER A 25 0.69 -18.61 -21.09
CA SER A 25 0.08 -17.91 -22.22
C SER A 25 -0.15 -18.79 -23.45
N GLU A 26 0.40 -20.02 -23.51
CA GLU A 26 0.20 -20.94 -24.63
C GLU A 26 -1.27 -21.33 -24.81
N ASP A 27 -1.69 -21.43 -26.07
CA ASP A 27 -3.04 -21.84 -26.46
C ASP A 27 -3.30 -23.33 -26.20
N GLY A 28 -4.56 -23.71 -26.04
CA GLY A 28 -4.97 -25.11 -25.85
C GLY A 28 -4.90 -25.60 -24.40
N PHE A 29 -4.40 -24.82 -23.47
CA PHE A 29 -4.29 -25.15 -22.04
C PHE A 29 -5.34 -24.48 -21.14
N ASP A 30 -6.39 -23.88 -21.74
CA ASP A 30 -7.37 -23.08 -20.99
C ASP A 30 -8.13 -23.86 -19.92
N LYS A 31 -8.31 -25.17 -20.12
CA LYS A 31 -8.93 -26.06 -19.12
C LYS A 31 -8.13 -26.20 -17.83
N TYR A 32 -6.84 -25.88 -17.84
CA TYR A 32 -5.95 -25.92 -16.68
C TYR A 32 -5.73 -24.53 -16.07
N LYS A 33 -6.28 -23.48 -16.68
CA LYS A 33 -6.19 -22.10 -16.19
C LYS A 33 -7.42 -21.77 -15.35
N TYR A 34 -7.26 -20.82 -14.43
CA TYR A 34 -8.42 -20.22 -13.78
C TYR A 34 -9.32 -19.54 -14.82
N LYS A 35 -10.64 -19.66 -14.66
CA LYS A 35 -11.59 -18.91 -15.50
C LYS A 35 -11.30 -17.40 -15.36
N PRO A 36 -11.27 -16.63 -16.46
CA PRO A 36 -11.07 -15.19 -16.37
C PRO A 36 -12.03 -14.54 -15.37
N PHE A 37 -11.48 -13.68 -14.52
CA PHE A 37 -12.27 -12.88 -13.59
C PHE A 37 -12.22 -11.43 -14.04
N LYS A 38 -13.35 -10.80 -14.13
CA LYS A 38 -13.47 -9.39 -14.46
C LYS A 38 -13.86 -8.61 -13.21
N SER A 39 -12.98 -7.69 -12.80
CA SER A 39 -13.25 -6.77 -11.70
C SER A 39 -14.54 -5.98 -11.98
N GLN A 40 -15.30 -5.71 -10.92
CA GLN A 40 -16.60 -5.02 -11.04
C GLN A 40 -16.50 -3.60 -10.49
N VAL A 41 -17.09 -2.65 -11.20
CA VAL A 41 -17.40 -1.35 -10.59
C VAL A 41 -18.72 -1.51 -9.84
N ARG A 42 -18.74 -1.16 -8.57
CA ARG A 42 -19.98 -1.20 -7.79
C ARG A 42 -21.06 -0.33 -8.45
N PRO A 43 -22.31 -0.79 -8.53
CA PRO A 43 -23.39 -0.05 -9.20
C PRO A 43 -23.52 1.40 -8.72
N GLU A 44 -23.36 1.63 -7.42
CA GLU A 44 -23.44 2.94 -6.79
C GLU A 44 -22.28 3.89 -7.09
N LEU A 45 -21.20 3.36 -7.69
CA LEU A 45 -19.99 4.12 -8.09
C LEU A 45 -19.85 4.27 -9.60
N LYS A 46 -20.79 3.74 -10.37
CA LYS A 46 -20.73 3.73 -11.83
C LYS A 46 -21.35 5.00 -12.42
N ASN A 47 -20.56 5.76 -13.19
CA ASN A 47 -21.03 6.96 -13.90
C ASN A 47 -21.67 8.03 -12.96
N VAL A 48 -21.07 8.23 -11.80
CA VAL A 48 -21.53 9.19 -10.77
C VAL A 48 -20.44 10.21 -10.46
N ASP A 49 -20.85 11.32 -9.85
CA ASP A 49 -19.90 12.23 -9.20
C ASP A 49 -19.29 11.55 -7.97
N LEU A 50 -18.01 11.17 -8.08
CA LEU A 50 -17.30 10.50 -6.99
C LEU A 50 -17.02 11.46 -5.82
N PHE A 51 -16.88 12.75 -6.04
CA PHE A 51 -16.72 13.72 -4.96
C PHE A 51 -17.97 13.76 -4.08
N GLU A 52 -19.16 13.79 -4.71
CA GLU A 52 -20.42 13.71 -3.99
C GLU A 52 -20.56 12.41 -3.19
N LYS A 53 -20.17 11.28 -3.77
CA LYS A 53 -20.21 9.98 -3.08
C LYS A 53 -19.30 9.94 -1.87
N ILE A 54 -18.05 10.40 -2.02
CA ILE A 54 -17.07 10.45 -0.93
C ILE A 54 -17.51 11.42 0.18
N ARG A 55 -18.22 12.50 -0.15
CA ARG A 55 -18.81 13.40 0.86
C ARG A 55 -19.87 12.73 1.72
N LYS A 56 -20.63 11.79 1.16
CA LYS A 56 -21.68 11.05 1.88
C LYS A 56 -21.11 9.98 2.82
N GLY A 57 -19.88 9.55 2.60
CA GLY A 57 -19.20 8.57 3.45
C GLY A 57 -17.95 7.97 2.79
N ASP A 58 -17.11 7.41 3.62
CA ASP A 58 -15.89 6.74 3.18
C ASP A 58 -16.21 5.53 2.29
N ILE A 59 -15.38 5.31 1.26
CA ILE A 59 -15.54 4.20 0.32
C ILE A 59 -14.30 3.31 0.42
N LEU A 60 -14.50 2.08 0.91
CA LEU A 60 -13.47 1.07 0.97
C LEU A 60 -13.57 0.18 -0.27
N LEU A 61 -12.50 0.08 -1.05
CA LEU A 61 -12.38 -0.77 -2.24
C LEU A 61 -11.48 -1.96 -1.93
N HIS A 62 -11.86 -3.15 -2.44
CA HIS A 62 -11.07 -4.37 -2.33
C HIS A 62 -10.72 -4.90 -3.72
N HIS A 63 -9.52 -4.61 -4.20
CA HIS A 63 -9.00 -5.14 -5.46
C HIS A 63 -8.57 -6.61 -5.31
N PRO A 64 -8.70 -7.44 -6.36
CA PRO A 64 -9.21 -7.15 -7.70
C PRO A 64 -10.73 -7.26 -7.83
N TYR A 65 -11.46 -7.49 -6.76
CA TYR A 65 -12.92 -7.68 -6.80
C TYR A 65 -13.63 -6.38 -7.20
N ASP A 66 -13.31 -5.29 -6.50
CA ASP A 66 -13.66 -3.95 -6.93
C ASP A 66 -12.67 -3.47 -8.00
N SER A 67 -13.19 -2.88 -9.07
CA SER A 67 -12.37 -2.38 -10.17
C SER A 67 -11.49 -1.21 -9.74
N PHE A 68 -10.22 -1.25 -10.15
CA PHE A 68 -9.30 -0.13 -9.99
C PHE A 68 -9.70 1.11 -10.80
N SER A 69 -10.60 0.94 -11.80
CA SER A 69 -11.10 2.04 -12.61
C SER A 69 -11.76 3.13 -11.79
N THR A 70 -12.37 2.82 -10.64
CA THR A 70 -12.96 3.83 -9.74
C THR A 70 -11.92 4.87 -9.28
N ILE A 71 -10.69 4.44 -9.00
CA ILE A 71 -9.58 5.36 -8.62
C ILE A 71 -9.15 6.19 -9.83
N VAL A 72 -9.04 5.55 -11.00
CA VAL A 72 -8.72 6.23 -12.26
C VAL A 72 -9.79 7.28 -12.59
N ASP A 73 -11.07 6.93 -12.44
CA ASP A 73 -12.20 7.81 -12.75
C ASP A 73 -12.25 9.01 -11.80
N LEU A 74 -11.90 8.83 -10.51
CA LEU A 74 -11.76 9.95 -9.57
C LEU A 74 -10.69 10.96 -10.05
N ILE A 75 -9.52 10.48 -10.51
CA ILE A 75 -8.46 11.37 -11.00
C ILE A 75 -8.88 12.02 -12.33
N LYS A 76 -9.58 11.29 -13.20
CA LYS A 76 -10.14 11.84 -14.45
C LYS A 76 -11.20 12.92 -14.19
N GLN A 77 -12.09 12.70 -13.22
CA GLN A 77 -13.05 13.71 -12.80
C GLN A 77 -12.33 14.95 -12.25
N ALA A 78 -11.33 14.73 -11.38
CA ALA A 78 -10.51 15.82 -10.86
C ALA A 78 -9.79 16.61 -11.94
N ALA A 79 -9.35 15.96 -13.01
CA ALA A 79 -8.63 16.62 -14.10
C ALA A 79 -9.47 17.65 -14.87
N VAL A 80 -10.79 17.50 -14.92
CA VAL A 80 -11.70 18.35 -15.69
C VAL A 80 -12.60 19.24 -14.82
N ASP A 81 -12.70 18.97 -13.52
CA ASP A 81 -13.53 19.73 -12.59
C ASP A 81 -12.91 21.09 -12.29
N GLU A 82 -13.59 22.19 -12.63
CA GLU A 82 -13.12 23.57 -12.45
C GLU A 82 -12.87 23.94 -10.97
N ASN A 83 -13.54 23.27 -10.04
CA ASN A 83 -13.38 23.48 -8.61
C ASN A 83 -12.13 22.78 -8.03
N VAL A 84 -11.52 21.84 -8.75
CA VAL A 84 -10.27 21.20 -8.31
C VAL A 84 -9.10 22.16 -8.54
N LEU A 85 -8.37 22.47 -7.46
CA LEU A 85 -7.24 23.39 -7.43
C LEU A 85 -5.90 22.66 -7.59
N ALA A 86 -5.76 21.50 -6.91
CA ALA A 86 -4.51 20.75 -6.92
C ALA A 86 -4.74 19.25 -6.84
N ILE A 87 -3.82 18.50 -7.41
CA ILE A 87 -3.71 17.03 -7.28
C ILE A 87 -2.28 16.71 -6.89
N LYS A 88 -2.11 15.94 -5.80
CA LYS A 88 -0.81 15.48 -5.36
C LYS A 88 -0.84 13.96 -5.25
N GLN A 89 0.18 13.27 -5.79
CA GLN A 89 0.19 11.80 -5.84
C GLN A 89 1.59 11.22 -5.72
N THR A 90 1.69 10.05 -5.04
CA THR A 90 2.92 9.25 -5.05
C THR A 90 2.81 8.16 -6.11
N LEU A 91 3.86 7.96 -6.90
CA LEU A 91 3.96 6.89 -7.90
C LEU A 91 5.20 6.05 -7.65
N TYR A 92 5.02 4.73 -7.52
CA TYR A 92 6.09 3.76 -7.31
C TYR A 92 6.29 2.86 -8.54
N ARG A 93 5.23 2.22 -8.99
CA ARG A 93 5.17 1.38 -10.20
C ARG A 93 3.95 1.73 -10.99
N VAL A 94 4.15 2.08 -12.24
CA VAL A 94 3.08 2.51 -13.14
C VAL A 94 3.11 1.62 -14.38
N SER A 95 1.95 1.31 -14.96
CA SER A 95 1.85 0.54 -16.20
C SER A 95 2.39 1.32 -17.40
N GLY A 96 2.75 0.62 -18.48
CA GLY A 96 3.29 1.22 -19.70
C GLY A 96 2.38 2.28 -20.35
N ASN A 97 1.06 2.09 -20.36
CA ASN A 97 0.06 3.05 -20.84
C ASN A 97 -0.89 3.40 -19.69
N SER A 98 -0.35 4.04 -18.66
CA SER A 98 -1.09 4.32 -17.44
C SER A 98 -2.18 5.38 -17.64
N PRO A 99 -3.46 5.05 -17.39
CA PRO A 99 -4.55 6.02 -17.45
C PRO A 99 -4.46 7.08 -16.34
N ILE A 100 -3.70 6.80 -15.28
CA ILE A 100 -3.41 7.76 -14.20
C ILE A 100 -2.44 8.84 -14.69
N ILE A 101 -1.36 8.46 -15.39
CA ILE A 101 -0.42 9.42 -15.96
C ILE A 101 -1.13 10.34 -16.95
N GLU A 102 -2.01 9.79 -17.80
CA GLU A 102 -2.79 10.59 -18.73
C GLU A 102 -3.72 11.57 -18.02
N ALA A 103 -4.40 11.12 -16.96
CA ALA A 103 -5.30 11.98 -16.20
C ALA A 103 -4.55 13.09 -15.47
N LEU A 104 -3.38 12.80 -14.87
CA LEU A 104 -2.53 13.80 -14.22
C LEU A 104 -1.96 14.82 -15.21
N SER A 105 -1.49 14.38 -16.40
CA SER A 105 -1.04 15.25 -17.47
C SER A 105 -2.17 16.20 -17.91
N ARG A 106 -3.36 15.65 -18.17
CA ARG A 106 -4.54 16.44 -18.52
C ARG A 106 -4.95 17.45 -17.45
N ALA A 107 -4.79 17.07 -16.16
CA ALA A 107 -5.07 18.01 -15.05
C ALA A 107 -4.13 19.21 -15.10
N ALA A 108 -2.84 19.00 -15.32
CA ALA A 108 -1.86 20.08 -15.44
C ALA A 108 -2.12 20.95 -16.68
N GLU A 109 -2.41 20.35 -17.83
CA GLU A 109 -2.79 21.05 -19.06
C GLU A 109 -4.06 21.90 -18.86
N ASN A 110 -4.99 21.48 -18.01
CA ASN A 110 -6.17 22.25 -17.60
C ASN A 110 -5.88 23.31 -16.50
N GLY A 111 -4.62 23.61 -16.23
CA GLY A 111 -4.20 24.68 -15.31
C GLY A 111 -4.23 24.32 -13.83
N LYS A 112 -4.39 23.05 -13.45
CA LYS A 112 -4.38 22.62 -12.05
C LYS A 112 -2.95 22.43 -11.54
N GLN A 113 -2.74 22.70 -10.25
CA GLN A 113 -1.45 22.41 -9.61
C GLN A 113 -1.30 20.90 -9.41
N VAL A 114 -0.47 20.26 -10.22
CA VAL A 114 -0.23 18.81 -10.14
C VAL A 114 1.19 18.58 -9.62
N SER A 115 1.31 17.91 -8.46
CA SER A 115 2.59 17.53 -7.86
C SER A 115 2.68 16.01 -7.75
N VAL A 116 3.68 15.43 -8.35
CA VAL A 116 3.84 13.96 -8.40
C VAL A 116 5.21 13.57 -7.88
N LEU A 117 5.23 12.74 -6.82
CA LEU A 117 6.46 12.10 -6.39
C LEU A 117 6.62 10.79 -7.16
N VAL A 118 7.70 10.69 -7.93
CA VAL A 118 8.06 9.49 -8.71
C VAL A 118 9.27 8.81 -8.08
N GLU A 119 9.10 7.56 -7.65
CA GLU A 119 10.22 6.75 -7.13
C GLU A 119 11.01 6.14 -8.30
N LEU A 120 12.15 6.74 -8.64
CA LEU A 120 12.98 6.28 -9.76
C LEU A 120 13.63 4.93 -9.52
N LYS A 121 13.96 4.60 -8.26
CA LYS A 121 14.64 3.35 -7.89
C LYS A 121 13.66 2.19 -7.64
N ALA A 122 12.50 2.17 -8.33
CA ALA A 122 11.59 1.05 -8.30
C ALA A 122 12.19 -0.11 -9.09
N ARG A 123 12.62 -1.16 -8.39
CA ARG A 123 13.34 -2.31 -8.97
C ARG A 123 12.60 -2.89 -10.18
N PHE A 124 13.26 -2.99 -11.33
CA PHE A 124 12.76 -3.44 -12.64
C PHE A 124 11.83 -2.44 -13.39
N ASP A 125 11.58 -1.25 -12.85
CA ASP A 125 10.72 -0.24 -13.48
C ASP A 125 11.43 1.11 -13.65
N GLU A 126 12.74 1.16 -13.46
CA GLU A 126 13.54 2.39 -13.43
C GLU A 126 13.40 3.18 -14.75
N GLU A 127 13.56 2.51 -15.88
CA GLU A 127 13.47 3.12 -17.22
C GLU A 127 12.06 3.68 -17.49
N ASN A 128 11.03 2.90 -17.20
CA ASN A 128 9.63 3.33 -17.36
C ASN A 128 9.34 4.56 -16.49
N ASN A 129 9.78 4.56 -15.24
CA ASN A 129 9.52 5.66 -14.33
C ASN A 129 10.20 6.96 -14.77
N ILE A 130 11.39 6.90 -15.41
CA ILE A 130 12.04 8.05 -16.03
C ILE A 130 11.22 8.59 -17.21
N ILE A 131 10.71 7.72 -18.07
CA ILE A 131 9.87 8.10 -19.23
C ILE A 131 8.63 8.84 -18.74
N TRP A 132 7.94 8.29 -17.72
CA TRP A 132 6.73 8.88 -17.17
C TRP A 132 6.98 10.21 -16.45
N ALA A 133 8.08 10.29 -15.70
CA ALA A 133 8.46 11.54 -15.05
C ALA A 133 8.63 12.66 -16.09
N ARG A 134 9.34 12.39 -17.18
CA ARG A 134 9.51 13.37 -18.29
C ARG A 134 8.20 13.73 -18.99
N LYS A 135 7.29 12.76 -19.15
CA LYS A 135 5.96 13.02 -19.73
C LYS A 135 5.16 13.98 -18.82
N LEU A 136 5.17 13.74 -17.53
CA LEU A 136 4.50 14.59 -16.53
C LEU A 136 5.10 16.00 -16.51
N GLU A 137 6.43 16.14 -16.52
CA GLU A 137 7.10 17.45 -16.59
C GLU A 137 6.71 18.24 -17.85
N LYS A 138 6.70 17.58 -19.00
CA LYS A 138 6.27 18.21 -20.27
C LYS A 138 4.83 18.70 -20.25
N ALA A 139 3.96 18.04 -19.50
CA ALA A 139 2.56 18.45 -19.31
C ALA A 139 2.40 19.57 -18.27
N GLY A 140 3.49 20.01 -17.61
CA GLY A 140 3.46 21.07 -16.60
C GLY A 140 3.28 20.58 -15.16
N CYS A 141 3.40 19.28 -14.90
CA CYS A 141 3.39 18.75 -13.53
C CYS A 141 4.70 19.09 -12.80
N HIS A 142 4.61 19.39 -11.51
CA HIS A 142 5.78 19.45 -10.63
C HIS A 142 6.16 18.01 -10.21
N VAL A 143 7.29 17.54 -10.73
CA VAL A 143 7.78 16.18 -10.46
C VAL A 143 8.87 16.21 -9.38
N ILE A 144 8.66 15.41 -8.32
CA ILE A 144 9.62 15.21 -7.24
C ILE A 144 10.27 13.84 -7.44
N TYR A 145 11.59 13.81 -7.60
CA TYR A 145 12.38 12.60 -7.88
C TYR A 145 12.85 11.91 -6.60
N GLY A 146 11.92 11.23 -5.92
CA GLY A 146 12.21 10.50 -4.69
C GLY A 146 12.69 11.38 -3.53
N LEU A 147 13.12 10.75 -2.45
CA LEU A 147 13.72 11.41 -1.30
C LEU A 147 15.16 10.91 -1.10
N LEU A 148 16.07 11.80 -0.75
CA LEU A 148 17.46 11.42 -0.50
C LEU A 148 17.57 10.42 0.66
N GLY A 149 18.16 9.25 0.39
CA GLY A 149 18.36 8.19 1.39
C GLY A 149 17.12 7.36 1.75
N LEU A 150 15.91 7.72 1.28
CA LEU A 150 14.68 6.99 1.52
C LEU A 150 14.03 6.59 0.20
N LYS A 151 13.37 5.43 0.19
CA LYS A 151 12.48 5.04 -0.91
C LYS A 151 11.04 5.32 -0.55
N THR A 152 10.30 5.96 -1.45
CA THR A 152 8.87 6.20 -1.24
C THR A 152 8.06 5.00 -1.68
N HIS A 153 7.38 4.37 -0.73
CA HIS A 153 6.54 3.20 -0.99
C HIS A 153 5.08 3.39 -0.55
N SER A 154 4.75 4.54 0.00
CA SER A 154 3.37 4.96 0.30
C SER A 154 2.53 5.09 -0.97
N LYS A 155 1.24 4.85 -0.87
CA LYS A 155 0.25 5.01 -1.94
C LYS A 155 -0.82 5.97 -1.44
N ILE A 156 -0.63 7.22 -1.82
CA ILE A 156 -1.50 8.31 -1.40
C ILE A 156 -1.74 9.28 -2.56
N THR A 157 -2.99 9.69 -2.71
CA THR A 157 -3.41 10.78 -3.60
C THR A 157 -4.20 11.78 -2.78
N GLU A 158 -3.88 13.06 -2.91
CA GLU A 158 -4.64 14.17 -2.36
C GLU A 158 -5.19 15.02 -3.52
N ILE A 159 -6.50 15.28 -3.50
CA ILE A 159 -7.18 16.19 -4.41
C ILE A 159 -7.74 17.32 -3.57
N VAL A 160 -7.31 18.56 -3.85
CA VAL A 160 -7.76 19.76 -3.17
C VAL A 160 -8.84 20.42 -4.02
N ARG A 161 -10.05 20.50 -3.49
CA ARG A 161 -11.23 21.02 -4.20
C ARG A 161 -11.85 22.17 -3.43
N ARG A 162 -12.32 23.19 -4.15
CA ARG A 162 -13.15 24.25 -3.62
C ARG A 162 -14.60 23.75 -3.54
N GLU A 163 -15.19 23.83 -2.38
CA GLU A 163 -16.61 23.53 -2.13
C GLU A 163 -17.32 24.82 -1.71
N GLU A 164 -18.64 24.77 -1.59
CA GLU A 164 -19.43 25.91 -1.11
C GLU A 164 -19.05 26.34 0.31
N ASP A 165 -18.67 25.36 1.15
CA ASP A 165 -18.25 25.54 2.55
C ASP A 165 -16.74 25.77 2.75
N GLY A 166 -15.97 25.91 1.66
CA GLY A 166 -14.52 26.16 1.69
C GLY A 166 -13.69 25.12 0.96
N ILE A 167 -12.45 24.92 1.40
CA ILE A 167 -11.52 23.98 0.78
C ILE A 167 -11.67 22.60 1.42
N ARG A 168 -11.89 21.59 0.58
CA ARG A 168 -11.96 20.19 1.00
C ARG A 168 -10.89 19.37 0.33
N ARG A 169 -10.33 18.41 1.09
CA ARG A 169 -9.36 17.44 0.60
C ARG A 169 -10.02 16.09 0.45
N TYR A 170 -9.92 15.53 -0.74
CA TYR A 170 -10.34 14.17 -1.05
C TYR A 170 -9.08 13.32 -1.16
N VAL A 171 -9.01 12.26 -0.39
CA VAL A 171 -7.80 11.46 -0.23
C VAL A 171 -8.08 10.01 -0.63
N HIS A 172 -7.20 9.45 -1.44
CA HIS A 172 -7.09 8.00 -1.60
C HIS A 172 -5.85 7.50 -0.86
N LEU A 173 -6.04 6.47 -0.04
CA LEU A 173 -4.98 5.73 0.65
C LEU A 173 -5.03 4.28 0.18
N GLY A 174 -3.89 3.71 -0.17
CA GLY A 174 -3.85 2.34 -0.70
C GLY A 174 -2.74 1.47 -0.13
N THR A 175 -2.99 0.16 -0.06
CA THR A 175 -1.95 -0.85 0.20
C THR A 175 -1.22 -1.23 -1.09
N GLY A 176 -1.87 -1.08 -2.25
CA GLY A 176 -1.41 -1.44 -3.58
C GLY A 176 -0.93 -0.27 -4.43
N ASN A 177 -0.08 -0.56 -5.41
CA ASN A 177 0.44 0.46 -6.33
C ASN A 177 -0.66 1.03 -7.24
N TYR A 178 -0.43 2.25 -7.73
CA TYR A 178 -1.24 2.87 -8.79
C TYR A 178 -0.92 2.25 -10.17
N ASN A 179 -1.24 0.98 -10.30
CA ASN A 179 -0.96 0.19 -11.50
C ASN A 179 -2.19 -0.64 -11.86
N ASP A 180 -2.87 -0.26 -12.92
CA ASP A 180 -4.12 -0.86 -13.40
C ASP A 180 -3.96 -2.31 -13.84
N ILE A 181 -2.76 -2.71 -14.28
CA ILE A 181 -2.47 -4.10 -14.67
C ILE A 181 -2.37 -4.97 -13.43
N THR A 182 -1.49 -4.61 -12.48
CA THR A 182 -1.28 -5.42 -11.27
C THR A 182 -2.50 -5.44 -10.34
N ALA A 183 -3.33 -4.40 -10.38
CA ALA A 183 -4.59 -4.34 -9.65
C ALA A 183 -5.59 -5.44 -10.04
N ASN A 184 -5.41 -6.12 -11.18
CA ASN A 184 -6.22 -7.27 -11.59
C ASN A 184 -5.72 -8.61 -11.01
N PHE A 185 -4.52 -8.65 -10.43
CA PHE A 185 -3.87 -9.87 -9.94
C PHE A 185 -3.49 -9.81 -8.46
N TYR A 186 -3.44 -8.62 -7.87
CA TYR A 186 -3.07 -8.39 -6.47
C TYR A 186 -4.30 -8.12 -5.64
N THR A 187 -4.37 -8.75 -4.46
CA THR A 187 -5.36 -8.32 -3.46
C THR A 187 -4.81 -7.09 -2.75
N ASP A 188 -5.54 -5.99 -2.81
CA ASP A 188 -5.19 -4.74 -2.15
C ASP A 188 -6.43 -4.01 -1.66
N MET A 189 -6.24 -3.12 -0.68
CA MET A 189 -7.29 -2.26 -0.17
C MET A 189 -7.04 -0.82 -0.58
N GLY A 190 -8.10 -0.10 -0.92
CA GLY A 190 -8.09 1.33 -1.19
C GLY A 190 -9.19 2.04 -0.41
N LEU A 191 -8.86 3.10 0.29
CA LEU A 191 -9.81 3.95 1.00
C LEU A 191 -9.93 5.30 0.29
N LEU A 192 -11.15 5.67 -0.09
CA LEU A 192 -11.50 7.02 -0.55
C LEU A 192 -12.23 7.74 0.57
N THR A 193 -11.74 8.90 0.96
CA THR A 193 -12.28 9.67 2.09
C THR A 193 -12.11 11.17 1.88
N CYS A 194 -12.98 11.96 2.50
CA CYS A 194 -12.81 13.40 2.68
C CYS A 194 -12.79 13.79 4.17
N SER A 195 -12.47 12.84 5.05
CA SER A 195 -12.27 13.07 6.47
C SER A 195 -11.25 14.16 6.71
N LYS A 196 -11.63 15.23 7.41
CA LYS A 196 -10.75 16.38 7.66
C LYS A 196 -9.42 15.97 8.31
N PRO A 197 -9.38 15.14 9.38
CA PRO A 197 -8.12 14.69 9.97
C PRO A 197 -7.19 13.97 9.00
N ILE A 198 -7.73 13.11 8.12
CA ILE A 198 -6.94 12.42 7.08
C ILE A 198 -6.50 13.40 6.00
N GLY A 199 -7.34 14.34 5.60
CA GLY A 199 -7.00 15.38 4.65
C GLY A 199 -5.89 16.29 5.14
N ASP A 200 -5.93 16.69 6.41
CA ASP A 200 -4.88 17.51 7.03
C ASP A 200 -3.54 16.74 7.08
N ASP A 201 -3.58 15.46 7.45
CA ASP A 201 -2.41 14.58 7.43
C ASP A 201 -1.85 14.36 6.01
N ALA A 202 -2.72 14.21 5.00
CA ALA A 202 -2.30 14.08 3.62
C ALA A 202 -1.60 15.35 3.12
N GLY A 203 -2.13 16.52 3.43
CA GLY A 203 -1.49 17.79 3.15
C GLY A 203 -0.13 17.92 3.83
N ALA A 204 -0.05 17.57 5.11
CA ALA A 204 1.19 17.56 5.89
C ALA A 204 2.23 16.57 5.29
N PHE A 205 1.77 15.38 4.89
CA PHE A 205 2.60 14.38 4.21
C PHE A 205 3.24 14.94 2.93
N PHE A 206 2.45 15.53 2.05
CA PHE A 206 2.98 16.09 0.81
C PHE A 206 3.90 17.30 1.06
N ASN A 207 3.63 18.14 2.05
CA ASN A 207 4.52 19.22 2.44
C ASN A 207 5.86 18.68 2.94
N MET A 208 5.84 17.64 3.79
CA MET A 208 7.05 17.00 4.30
C MET A 208 7.91 16.41 3.18
N ILE A 209 7.32 15.63 2.25
CA ILE A 209 8.08 15.01 1.16
C ILE A 209 8.56 16.01 0.09
N SER A 210 7.96 17.19 0.03
CA SER A 210 8.41 18.29 -0.82
C SER A 210 9.50 19.16 -0.16
N GLY A 211 9.92 18.83 1.05
CA GLY A 211 11.00 19.52 1.76
C GLY A 211 10.60 20.82 2.46
N PHE A 212 9.29 21.11 2.61
CA PHE A 212 8.84 22.38 3.15
C PHE A 212 8.79 22.41 4.69
N SER A 213 8.33 21.34 5.34
CA SER A 213 8.24 21.30 6.80
C SER A 213 8.01 19.90 7.34
N GLU A 214 8.51 19.63 8.54
CA GLU A 214 8.16 18.45 9.32
C GLU A 214 6.96 18.79 10.21
N PRO A 215 5.83 18.04 10.11
CA PRO A 215 4.65 18.32 10.92
C PRO A 215 4.91 17.96 12.39
N SER A 216 4.35 18.77 13.32
CA SER A 216 4.51 18.57 14.75
C SER A 216 3.70 17.40 15.30
N HIS A 217 2.61 17.02 14.62
CA HIS A 217 1.73 15.92 15.00
C HIS A 217 1.00 15.34 13.80
N TRP A 218 0.48 14.13 13.98
CA TRP A 218 -0.37 13.42 13.02
C TRP A 218 -1.69 13.04 13.69
N ASN A 219 -2.79 13.12 12.94
CA ASN A 219 -4.13 12.86 13.47
C ASN A 219 -4.51 11.38 13.34
N LYS A 220 -4.39 10.83 12.13
CA LYS A 220 -4.83 9.47 11.77
C LYS A 220 -3.77 8.67 11.04
N LEU A 221 -2.96 9.31 10.18
CA LEU A 221 -1.92 8.62 9.45
C LEU A 221 -0.71 8.35 10.33
N ILE A 222 -0.13 7.16 10.18
CA ILE A 222 1.08 6.76 10.88
C ILE A 222 2.14 6.46 9.82
N LEU A 223 3.26 7.19 9.87
CA LEU A 223 4.28 7.15 8.84
C LEU A 223 5.56 6.44 9.29
N ALA A 224 6.17 5.71 8.36
CA ALA A 224 7.57 5.31 8.45
C ALA A 224 8.45 6.31 7.67
N PRO A 225 9.71 6.49 8.09
CA PRO A 225 10.42 5.81 9.17
C PRO A 225 10.20 6.42 10.56
N LEU A 226 9.42 7.48 10.70
CA LEU A 226 9.35 8.30 11.92
C LEU A 226 8.58 7.60 13.07
N TRP A 227 7.33 7.17 12.81
CA TRP A 227 6.44 6.73 13.89
C TRP A 227 5.90 5.31 13.74
N LEU A 228 5.86 4.74 12.53
CA LEU A 228 5.18 3.47 12.28
C LEU A 228 5.76 2.33 13.12
N ARG A 229 7.09 2.24 13.24
CA ARG A 229 7.75 1.27 14.12
C ARG A 229 7.30 1.43 15.56
N LYS A 230 7.49 2.62 16.13
CA LYS A 230 7.17 2.91 17.53
C LYS A 230 5.69 2.61 17.83
N LYS A 231 4.80 3.04 16.94
CA LYS A 231 3.36 2.80 17.10
C LYS A 231 3.00 1.32 17.05
N THR A 232 3.64 0.54 16.18
CA THR A 232 3.43 -0.91 16.11
C THR A 232 3.93 -1.58 17.40
N GLU A 233 5.10 -1.20 17.90
CA GLU A 233 5.66 -1.70 19.16
C GLU A 233 4.72 -1.36 20.33
N GLU A 234 4.26 -0.12 20.44
CA GLU A 234 3.29 0.33 21.49
C GLU A 234 1.99 -0.47 21.45
N MET A 235 1.46 -0.77 20.26
CA MET A 235 0.23 -1.56 20.14
C MET A 235 0.43 -3.02 20.57
N ILE A 236 1.57 -3.62 20.25
CA ILE A 236 1.91 -4.98 20.73
C ILE A 236 2.08 -4.98 22.24
N GLU A 237 2.82 -4.02 22.79
CA GLU A 237 3.04 -3.88 24.24
C GLU A 237 1.73 -3.65 25.00
N ARG A 238 0.78 -2.93 24.43
CA ARG A 238 -0.55 -2.74 24.99
C ARG A 238 -1.31 -4.06 25.10
N GLU A 239 -1.28 -4.91 24.07
CA GLU A 239 -1.88 -6.24 24.13
C GLU A 239 -1.19 -7.13 25.19
N ILE A 240 0.15 -7.04 25.32
CA ILE A 240 0.90 -7.73 26.39
C ILE A 240 0.40 -7.29 27.77
N LYS A 241 0.22 -5.98 27.96
CA LYS A 241 -0.30 -5.44 29.23
C LYS A 241 -1.70 -5.96 29.54
N HIS A 242 -2.60 -5.94 28.55
CA HIS A 242 -3.98 -6.47 28.71
C HIS A 242 -3.97 -7.94 29.11
N ALA A 243 -3.16 -8.77 28.44
CA ALA A 243 -3.05 -10.20 28.76
C ALA A 243 -2.52 -10.43 30.19
N LYS A 244 -1.48 -9.69 30.62
CA LYS A 244 -0.93 -9.79 31.98
C LYS A 244 -1.93 -9.36 33.07
N GLU A 245 -2.87 -8.48 32.73
CA GLU A 245 -3.96 -8.06 33.62
C GLU A 245 -5.16 -9.02 33.56
N GLY A 246 -5.02 -10.19 32.91
CA GLY A 246 -6.10 -11.19 32.78
C GLY A 246 -7.19 -10.81 31.79
N ARG A 247 -7.00 -9.74 31.00
CA ARG A 247 -7.95 -9.31 29.97
C ARG A 247 -7.69 -10.04 28.67
N LYS A 248 -8.75 -10.16 27.84
CA LYS A 248 -8.62 -10.72 26.50
C LYS A 248 -7.70 -9.86 25.67
N ALA A 249 -6.75 -10.49 24.98
CA ALA A 249 -5.79 -9.83 24.11
C ALA A 249 -5.59 -10.64 22.83
N ARG A 250 -5.55 -9.95 21.67
CA ARG A 250 -5.40 -10.62 20.37
C ARG A 250 -4.72 -9.70 19.36
N ILE A 251 -3.82 -10.29 18.58
CA ILE A 251 -3.19 -9.65 17.42
C ILE A 251 -3.48 -10.51 16.19
N VAL A 252 -3.92 -9.88 15.10
CA VAL A 252 -3.96 -10.50 13.77
C VAL A 252 -3.19 -9.62 12.81
N ALA A 253 -2.24 -10.19 12.08
CA ALA A 253 -1.51 -9.44 11.08
C ALA A 253 -1.39 -10.21 9.76
N LYS A 254 -1.77 -9.54 8.67
CA LYS A 254 -1.52 -9.99 7.30
C LYS A 254 -0.41 -9.12 6.73
N VAL A 255 0.69 -9.75 6.32
CA VAL A 255 1.87 -9.09 5.75
C VAL A 255 2.45 -9.93 4.62
N ASN A 256 3.24 -9.31 3.74
CA ASN A 256 3.97 -10.11 2.74
C ASN A 256 5.20 -10.77 3.36
N SER A 257 5.87 -10.11 4.29
CA SER A 257 7.07 -10.64 4.95
C SER A 257 7.17 -10.17 6.40
N LEU A 258 7.65 -11.08 7.25
CA LEU A 258 7.92 -10.86 8.68
C LEU A 258 9.37 -11.25 8.98
N VAL A 259 10.28 -10.27 9.01
CA VAL A 259 11.71 -10.52 9.25
C VAL A 259 12.37 -9.45 10.16
N ASP A 260 11.58 -8.54 10.73
CA ASP A 260 12.10 -7.55 11.68
C ASP A 260 12.36 -8.21 13.04
N PRO A 261 13.64 -8.23 13.54
CA PRO A 261 13.96 -8.95 14.77
C PRO A 261 13.22 -8.41 16.00
N LYS A 262 13.08 -7.08 16.11
CA LYS A 262 12.41 -6.46 17.26
C LYS A 262 10.92 -6.78 17.31
N ILE A 263 10.24 -6.74 16.15
CA ILE A 263 8.82 -7.11 16.07
C ILE A 263 8.65 -8.60 16.40
N ILE A 264 9.53 -9.47 15.88
CA ILE A 264 9.47 -10.91 16.19
C ILE A 264 9.68 -11.15 17.70
N GLU A 265 10.65 -10.49 18.32
CA GLU A 265 10.90 -10.59 19.77
C GLU A 265 9.68 -10.14 20.57
N LEU A 266 9.04 -9.02 20.19
CA LEU A 266 7.82 -8.55 20.85
C LEU A 266 6.64 -9.50 20.68
N LEU A 267 6.49 -10.13 19.50
CA LEU A 267 5.47 -11.14 19.28
C LEU A 267 5.70 -12.39 20.14
N TYR A 268 6.95 -12.82 20.34
CA TYR A 268 7.27 -13.89 21.28
C TYR A 268 6.92 -13.51 22.73
N LYS A 269 7.30 -12.29 23.16
CA LYS A 269 6.90 -11.78 24.49
C LYS A 269 5.39 -11.72 24.66
N ALA A 270 4.67 -11.32 23.61
CA ALA A 270 3.21 -11.29 23.62
C ALA A 270 2.62 -12.70 23.76
N SER A 271 3.14 -13.68 23.01
CA SER A 271 2.74 -15.09 23.14
C SER A 271 2.97 -15.64 24.54
N CYS A 272 4.17 -15.42 25.11
CA CYS A 272 4.50 -15.83 26.50
C CYS A 272 3.60 -15.15 27.55
N SER A 273 3.03 -14.00 27.22
CA SER A 273 2.09 -13.28 28.09
C SER A 273 0.62 -13.72 27.92
N GLY A 274 0.34 -14.68 27.02
CA GLY A 274 -1.01 -15.17 26.77
C GLY A 274 -1.78 -14.47 25.64
N VAL A 275 -1.16 -13.56 24.88
CA VAL A 275 -1.79 -12.93 23.73
C VAL A 275 -1.97 -13.95 22.62
N LYS A 276 -3.21 -14.08 22.09
CA LYS A 276 -3.47 -14.91 20.91
C LYS A 276 -3.04 -14.16 19.66
N ILE A 277 -2.19 -14.79 18.83
CA ILE A 277 -1.59 -14.16 17.65
C ILE A 277 -1.84 -15.03 16.41
N ASP A 278 -2.51 -14.45 15.42
CA ASP A 278 -2.78 -15.07 14.13
C ASP A 278 -2.05 -14.29 13.02
N LEU A 279 -1.08 -14.91 12.36
CA LEU A 279 -0.27 -14.28 11.32
C LEU A 279 -0.57 -14.90 9.96
N ILE A 280 -0.80 -14.06 8.95
CA ILE A 280 -0.93 -14.46 7.56
C ILE A 280 0.27 -13.87 6.82
N VAL A 281 1.27 -14.70 6.52
CA VAL A 281 2.53 -14.28 5.91
C VAL A 281 2.70 -14.99 4.57
N ARG A 282 2.63 -14.23 3.47
CA ARG A 282 2.69 -14.77 2.12
C ARG A 282 4.11 -15.21 1.71
N GLY A 283 5.11 -14.45 2.09
CA GLY A 283 6.51 -14.65 1.69
C GLY A 283 7.39 -15.06 2.87
N ILE A 284 8.51 -14.37 3.04
CA ILE A 284 9.52 -14.69 4.05
C ILE A 284 8.97 -14.47 5.46
N CYS A 285 9.06 -15.52 6.30
CA CYS A 285 8.74 -15.46 7.72
C CYS A 285 9.92 -15.99 8.52
N ALA A 286 10.57 -15.13 9.30
CA ALA A 286 11.66 -15.51 10.20
C ALA A 286 11.17 -15.89 11.61
N LEU A 287 9.87 -15.73 11.90
CA LEU A 287 9.26 -16.16 13.14
C LEU A 287 8.94 -17.65 13.10
N ARG A 288 9.27 -18.38 14.18
CA ARG A 288 8.92 -19.78 14.36
C ARG A 288 7.72 -19.91 15.30
N ALA A 289 6.59 -20.37 14.77
CA ALA A 289 5.35 -20.55 15.53
C ALA A 289 5.26 -21.92 16.22
N GLY A 290 4.43 -22.04 17.25
CA GLY A 290 4.10 -23.30 17.90
C GLY A 290 5.23 -23.92 18.74
N VAL A 291 6.25 -23.14 19.10
CA VAL A 291 7.34 -23.60 19.99
C VAL A 291 6.87 -23.48 21.44
N LYS A 292 6.99 -24.60 22.16
CA LYS A 292 6.64 -24.68 23.60
C LYS A 292 7.36 -23.61 24.41
N ASP A 293 6.66 -22.99 25.35
CA ASP A 293 7.11 -21.93 26.25
C ASP A 293 7.62 -20.66 25.53
N LEU A 294 7.41 -20.52 24.20
CA LEU A 294 7.85 -19.35 23.42
C LEU A 294 6.76 -18.80 22.51
N SER A 295 6.22 -19.64 21.63
CA SER A 295 5.28 -19.19 20.59
C SER A 295 4.05 -20.07 20.46
N GLU A 296 3.61 -20.70 21.55
CA GLU A 296 2.44 -21.58 21.60
C GLU A 296 1.15 -20.87 21.18
N ASN A 297 1.05 -19.58 21.47
CA ASN A 297 -0.10 -18.75 21.15
C ASN A 297 0.00 -18.09 19.76
N ILE A 298 1.02 -18.44 18.97
CA ILE A 298 1.21 -17.90 17.61
C ILE A 298 0.86 -18.96 16.57
N THR A 299 -0.06 -18.63 15.67
CA THR A 299 -0.30 -19.36 14.44
C THR A 299 0.21 -18.58 13.25
N VAL A 300 0.88 -19.26 12.30
CA VAL A 300 1.30 -18.69 11.03
C VAL A 300 0.69 -19.46 9.88
N ARG A 301 0.07 -18.75 8.96
CA ARG A 301 -0.50 -19.32 7.72
C ARG A 301 0.02 -18.55 6.52
N SER A 302 0.10 -19.23 5.38
CA SER A 302 0.33 -18.60 4.08
C SER A 302 -0.86 -18.89 3.17
N ILE A 303 -1.23 -17.91 2.36
CA ILE A 303 -2.27 -18.05 1.35
C ILE A 303 -1.59 -17.99 -0.01
N VAL A 304 -1.68 -19.09 -0.75
CA VAL A 304 -1.24 -19.21 -2.14
C VAL A 304 -2.45 -19.61 -2.96
N GLY A 305 -2.81 -18.80 -3.94
CA GLY A 305 -4.00 -19.05 -4.74
C GLY A 305 -3.98 -18.26 -6.04
N ARG A 306 -5.17 -17.98 -6.54
CA ARG A 306 -5.37 -17.27 -7.80
C ARG A 306 -4.72 -15.90 -7.86
N TYR A 307 -4.77 -15.15 -6.74
CA TYR A 307 -4.28 -13.78 -6.64
C TYR A 307 -3.06 -13.72 -5.72
N LEU A 308 -2.21 -12.71 -5.97
CA LEU A 308 -1.11 -12.41 -5.07
C LEU A 308 -1.65 -11.69 -3.84
N GLU A 309 -1.51 -12.30 -2.68
CA GLU A 309 -1.93 -11.75 -1.39
C GLU A 309 -1.01 -10.58 -0.99
N HIS A 310 -1.35 -9.37 -1.41
CA HIS A 310 -0.48 -8.19 -1.28
C HIS A 310 -0.90 -7.22 -0.18
N THR A 311 -2.15 -7.27 0.25
CA THR A 311 -2.69 -6.43 1.31
C THR A 311 -1.91 -6.60 2.61
N ARG A 312 -1.68 -5.48 3.34
CA ARG A 312 -1.21 -5.51 4.72
C ARG A 312 -2.31 -4.97 5.61
N ILE A 313 -2.68 -5.76 6.61
CA ILE A 313 -3.72 -5.43 7.59
C ILE A 313 -3.19 -5.79 8.97
N TYR A 314 -3.33 -4.89 9.93
CA TYR A 314 -2.98 -5.10 11.32
C TYR A 314 -4.23 -4.91 12.18
N TYR A 315 -4.49 -5.87 13.05
CA TYR A 315 -5.58 -5.85 13.99
C TYR A 315 -5.06 -6.06 15.40
N PHE A 316 -5.52 -5.21 16.30
CA PHE A 316 -5.26 -5.30 17.74
C PHE A 316 -6.58 -5.22 18.48
N TYR A 317 -6.84 -6.17 19.38
CA TYR A 317 -8.12 -6.27 20.08
C TYR A 317 -8.39 -5.09 21.01
N ASN A 318 -7.34 -4.58 21.67
CA ASN A 318 -7.40 -3.38 22.48
C ASN A 318 -8.59 -3.33 23.44
N ASP A 319 -8.77 -4.39 24.25
CA ASP A 319 -9.80 -4.49 25.25
C ASP A 319 -11.24 -4.25 24.68
N GLY A 320 -11.50 -4.74 23.48
CA GLY A 320 -12.77 -4.62 22.77
C GLY A 320 -12.95 -3.36 21.92
N GLN A 321 -11.99 -2.43 21.93
CA GLN A 321 -12.05 -1.23 21.08
C GLN A 321 -11.60 -1.48 19.63
N GLU A 322 -11.17 -2.68 19.32
CA GLU A 322 -10.80 -3.21 18.00
C GLU A 322 -10.15 -2.20 17.05
N ASN A 323 -8.82 -2.15 17.07
CA ASN A 323 -8.08 -1.30 16.13
C ASN A 323 -7.71 -2.08 14.88
N VAL A 324 -8.17 -1.63 13.71
CA VAL A 324 -7.85 -2.19 12.40
C VAL A 324 -7.14 -1.16 11.56
N PHE A 325 -6.02 -1.56 10.97
CA PHE A 325 -5.22 -0.68 10.12
C PHE A 325 -4.89 -1.37 8.80
N CYS A 326 -4.95 -0.63 7.71
CA CYS A 326 -4.31 -0.98 6.45
C CYS A 326 -2.95 -0.31 6.36
N ALA A 327 -1.98 -0.94 5.68
CA ALA A 327 -0.66 -0.38 5.56
C ALA A 327 0.00 -0.67 4.20
N SER A 328 0.91 0.19 3.79
CA SER A 328 1.83 -0.09 2.69
C SER A 328 3.06 -0.88 3.14
N ALA A 329 3.33 -0.93 4.45
CA ALA A 329 4.50 -1.53 5.06
C ALA A 329 4.35 -3.02 5.37
N ASP A 330 5.43 -3.78 5.21
CA ASP A 330 5.62 -5.09 5.84
C ASP A 330 6.38 -4.94 7.16
N TRP A 331 6.39 -5.97 8.00
CA TRP A 331 7.21 -6.00 9.20
C TRP A 331 8.66 -6.41 8.89
N MET A 332 9.33 -5.52 8.16
CA MET A 332 10.72 -5.62 7.75
C MET A 332 11.48 -4.35 8.13
N GLN A 333 12.75 -4.47 8.49
CA GLN A 333 13.59 -3.32 8.83
C GLN A 333 13.59 -2.24 7.75
N ARG A 334 13.65 -2.65 6.47
CA ARG A 334 13.65 -1.69 5.35
C ARG A 334 12.35 -0.89 5.27
N ASN A 335 11.18 -1.51 5.53
CA ASN A 335 9.89 -0.83 5.51
C ASN A 335 9.74 0.10 6.73
N LEU A 336 10.13 -0.37 7.91
CA LEU A 336 9.95 0.37 9.14
C LEU A 336 10.97 1.52 9.34
N ASN A 337 12.19 1.43 8.72
CA ASN A 337 13.30 2.33 9.01
C ASN A 337 13.88 3.07 7.79
N ARG A 338 13.64 2.59 6.56
CA ARG A 338 14.33 3.11 5.35
C ARG A 338 13.41 3.39 4.18
N ARG A 339 12.10 3.40 4.41
CA ARG A 339 11.10 3.72 3.41
C ARG A 339 10.08 4.69 3.97
N VAL A 340 9.53 5.50 3.09
CA VAL A 340 8.32 6.26 3.39
C VAL A 340 7.13 5.33 3.15
N GLU A 341 6.49 4.93 4.24
CA GLU A 341 5.32 4.06 4.25
C GLU A 341 4.20 4.73 5.01
N ILE A 342 2.97 4.31 4.76
CA ILE A 342 1.77 4.78 5.49
C ILE A 342 1.03 3.61 6.12
N MET A 343 0.44 3.87 7.29
CA MET A 343 -0.57 3.03 7.94
C MET A 343 -1.75 3.93 8.30
N PHE A 344 -2.97 3.46 8.00
CA PHE A 344 -4.22 4.21 8.12
C PHE A 344 -5.38 3.33 8.54
#